data_8d1056550f7068fd31e68f102d143f57
#
_entry.id   8d1056550f7068fd31e68f102d143f57
#
_cell.length_a   1.000
_cell.length_b   1.000
_cell.length_c   1.000
_cell.angle_alpha   90.00
_cell.angle_beta   90.00
_cell.angle_gamma   90.00
#
_symmetry.space_group_name_H-M   'P 1'
#
loop_
_entity.id
_entity.type
_entity.pdbx_description
1 polymer ?
#
loop_
_entity_poly.entity_id
_entity_poly.type
_entity_poly.pdbx_seq_one_letter_code
_entity_poly.pdbx_strand_id
1 'polypeptide(L)'
;MFVFGNIVLGIAKVLDVVLNIYMWVIVIRALISWVNPDPYNAIVQILTKVTEPVLRPIRKLVPPYKVGIDFSPLIAILIIIFLQYAVINTLKRIGYSMG
;
A
#
# COMPACT_ATOMS: atom_id res chain seq x y z
N MET A 1 -27.64 -9.33 14.23
CA MET A 1 -26.67 -8.39 14.79
C MET A 1 -26.10 -7.46 13.73
N PHE A 2 -26.99 -6.70 13.14
CA PHE A 2 -26.58 -5.78 12.09
C PHE A 2 -25.59 -4.72 12.60
N VAL A 3 -25.58 -4.42 13.92
CA VAL A 3 -24.64 -3.45 14.48
C VAL A 3 -23.20 -3.96 14.34
N PHE A 4 -22.95 -5.21 14.69
CA PHE A 4 -21.60 -5.79 14.52
C PHE A 4 -21.24 -5.91 13.05
N GLY A 5 -22.21 -6.28 12.21
CA GLY A 5 -22.00 -6.32 10.78
C GLY A 5 -21.61 -4.96 10.23
N ASN A 6 -22.27 -3.90 10.67
CA ASN A 6 -21.96 -2.55 10.26
C ASN A 6 -20.60 -2.09 10.75
N ILE A 7 -20.20 -2.49 11.97
CA ILE A 7 -18.86 -2.20 12.48
C ILE A 7 -17.80 -2.85 11.59
N VAL A 8 -17.99 -4.12 11.23
CA VAL A 8 -17.06 -4.82 10.34
C VAL A 8 -16.99 -4.14 8.97
N LEU A 9 -18.14 -3.74 8.41
CA LEU A 9 -18.16 -3.01 7.14
C LEU A 9 -17.45 -1.66 7.24
N GLY A 10 -17.62 -0.97 8.38
CA GLY A 10 -16.94 0.30 8.61
C GLY A 10 -15.43 0.13 8.67
N ILE A 11 -14.95 -0.91 9.37
CA ILE A 11 -13.54 -1.23 9.42
C ILE A 11 -13.01 -1.55 8.03
N ALA A 12 -13.76 -2.34 7.26
CA ALA A 12 -13.37 -2.66 5.89
C ALA A 12 -13.23 -1.39 5.03
N LYS A 13 -14.16 -0.46 5.18
CA LYS A 13 -14.10 0.81 4.43
C LYS A 13 -12.88 1.64 4.81
N VAL A 14 -12.59 1.73 6.11
CA VAL A 14 -11.42 2.48 6.59
C VAL A 14 -10.14 1.85 6.07
N LEU A 15 -10.02 0.52 6.14
CA LEU A 15 -8.85 -0.17 5.62
C LEU A 15 -8.69 0.05 4.12
N ASP A 16 -9.78 0.02 3.37
CA ASP A 16 -9.75 0.26 1.94
C ASP A 16 -9.23 1.66 1.62
N VAL A 17 -9.72 2.67 2.33
CA VAL A 17 -9.26 4.05 2.15
C VAL A 17 -7.78 4.18 2.51
N VAL A 18 -7.36 3.60 3.62
CA VAL A 18 -5.96 3.65 4.06
C VAL A 18 -5.05 2.98 3.05
N LEU A 19 -5.42 1.80 2.57
CA LEU A 19 -4.62 1.09 1.56
C LEU A 19 -4.56 1.88 0.25
N ASN A 20 -5.66 2.50 -0.14
CA ASN A 20 -5.69 3.30 -1.36
C ASN A 20 -4.77 4.52 -1.24
N ILE A 21 -4.82 5.23 -0.11
CA ILE A 21 -3.95 6.39 0.13
C ILE A 21 -2.49 5.94 0.13
N TYR A 22 -2.18 4.83 0.80
CA TYR A 22 -0.83 4.32 0.87
C TYR A 22 -0.29 3.93 -0.50
N MET A 23 -1.15 3.32 -1.33
CA MET A 23 -0.80 2.99 -2.71
C MET A 23 -0.38 4.24 -3.50
N TRP A 24 -1.14 5.33 -3.38
CA TRP A 24 -0.82 6.57 -4.06
C TRP A 24 0.46 7.20 -3.53
N VAL A 25 0.73 7.09 -2.23
CA VAL A 25 1.99 7.56 -1.65
C VAL A 25 3.17 6.82 -2.29
N ILE A 26 3.05 5.50 -2.45
CA ILE A 26 4.08 4.69 -3.09
C ILE A 26 4.25 5.08 -4.55
N VAL A 27 3.15 5.30 -5.28
CA VAL A 27 3.20 5.73 -6.68
C VAL A 27 3.93 7.05 -6.81
N ILE A 28 3.60 8.02 -5.97
CA ILE A 28 4.24 9.35 -6.01
C ILE A 28 5.73 9.23 -5.71
N ARG A 29 6.08 8.42 -4.70
CA ARG A 29 7.49 8.21 -4.38
C ARG A 29 8.26 7.59 -5.54
N ALA A 30 7.65 6.60 -6.21
CA ALA A 30 8.28 5.94 -7.35
C ALA A 30 8.50 6.93 -8.50
N LEU A 31 7.49 7.75 -8.80
CA LEU A 31 7.60 8.74 -9.86
C LEU A 31 8.69 9.78 -9.57
N ILE A 32 8.76 10.26 -8.33
CA ILE A 32 9.78 11.21 -7.92
C ILE A 32 11.17 10.57 -8.03
N SER A 33 11.30 9.31 -7.61
CA SER A 33 12.57 8.60 -7.67
C SER A 33 13.08 8.45 -9.12
N TRP A 34 12.16 8.26 -10.07
CA TRP A 34 12.53 8.10 -11.48
C TRP A 34 12.83 9.42 -12.17
N VAL A 35 12.15 10.49 -11.77
CA VAL A 35 12.24 11.79 -12.44
C VAL A 35 13.26 12.71 -11.79
N ASN A 36 13.24 12.81 -10.46
CA ASN A 36 14.11 13.74 -9.73
C ASN A 36 14.40 13.19 -8.33
N PRO A 37 15.45 12.37 -8.19
CA PRO A 37 15.77 11.72 -6.91
C PRO A 37 16.56 12.64 -5.97
N ASP A 38 16.10 13.86 -5.71
CA ASP A 38 16.76 14.77 -4.80
C ASP A 38 16.55 14.28 -3.35
N PRO A 39 17.57 13.71 -2.68
CA PRO A 39 17.41 13.17 -1.34
C PRO A 39 17.30 14.25 -0.27
N TYR A 40 17.59 15.49 -0.59
CA TYR A 40 17.53 16.60 0.38
C TYR A 40 16.18 17.29 0.40
N ASN A 41 15.29 16.95 -0.52
CA ASN A 41 13.96 17.53 -0.54
C ASN A 41 13.14 16.97 0.64
N ALA A 42 12.50 17.85 1.42
CA ALA A 42 11.75 17.45 2.60
C ALA A 42 10.59 16.50 2.25
N ILE A 43 9.91 16.74 1.13
CA ILE A 43 8.81 15.90 0.69
C ILE A 43 9.32 14.49 0.35
N VAL A 44 10.44 14.41 -0.37
CA VAL A 44 11.06 13.12 -0.71
C VAL A 44 11.45 12.36 0.55
N GLN A 45 12.01 13.04 1.55
CA GLN A 45 12.38 12.40 2.81
C GLN A 45 11.18 11.85 3.55
N ILE A 46 10.07 12.60 3.60
CA ILE A 46 8.85 12.14 4.25
C ILE A 46 8.28 10.92 3.53
N LEU A 47 8.19 10.99 2.20
CA LEU A 47 7.69 9.87 1.40
C LEU A 47 8.55 8.63 1.58
N THR A 48 9.85 8.79 1.62
CA THR A 48 10.78 7.69 1.84
C THR A 48 10.57 7.05 3.21
N LYS A 49 10.46 7.85 4.27
CA LYS A 49 10.25 7.33 5.62
C LYS A 49 8.93 6.57 5.75
N VAL A 50 7.89 7.03 5.09
CA VAL A 50 6.58 6.39 5.15
C VAL A 50 6.56 5.08 4.36
N THR A 51 7.28 5.00 3.25
CA THR A 51 7.23 3.85 2.35
C THR A 51 8.30 2.79 2.64
N GLU A 52 9.41 3.14 3.28
CA GLU A 52 10.51 2.20 3.54
C GLU A 52 10.11 0.97 4.37
N PRO A 53 9.24 1.08 5.40
CA PRO A 53 8.84 -0.12 6.14
C PRO A 53 8.24 -1.22 5.28
N VAL A 54 7.61 -0.86 4.17
CA VAL A 54 7.04 -1.82 3.23
C VAL A 54 8.02 -2.17 2.11
N LEU A 55 8.72 -1.18 1.57
CA LEU A 55 9.60 -1.38 0.42
C LEU A 55 10.89 -2.10 0.77
N ARG A 56 11.41 -1.90 1.98
CA ARG A 56 12.68 -2.50 2.38
C ARG A 56 12.66 -4.03 2.34
N PRO A 57 11.67 -4.72 2.94
CA PRO A 57 11.60 -6.17 2.84
C PRO A 57 11.45 -6.66 1.40
N ILE A 58 10.67 -5.97 0.58
CA ILE A 58 10.45 -6.32 -0.82
C ILE A 58 11.74 -6.17 -1.61
N ARG A 59 12.50 -5.12 -1.33
CA ARG A 59 13.77 -4.85 -2.02
C ARG A 59 14.80 -5.95 -1.75
N LYS A 60 14.73 -6.59 -0.58
CA LYS A 60 15.61 -7.72 -0.27
C LYS A 60 15.26 -8.96 -1.11
N LEU A 61 14.01 -9.13 -1.47
CA LEU A 61 13.56 -10.25 -2.29
C LEU A 61 13.88 -10.04 -3.77
N VAL A 62 13.85 -8.79 -4.23
CA VAL A 62 14.12 -8.44 -5.63
C VAL A 62 15.25 -7.41 -5.66
N PRO A 63 16.52 -7.87 -5.64
CA PRO A 63 17.65 -6.93 -5.61
C PRO A 63 17.69 -6.07 -6.88
N PRO A 64 17.76 -4.74 -6.74
CA PRO A 64 17.75 -3.84 -7.91
C PRO A 64 18.98 -4.02 -8.83
N TYR A 65 20.11 -4.45 -8.27
CA TYR A 65 21.32 -4.58 -9.04
C TYR A 65 21.26 -5.67 -10.12
N LYS A 66 20.31 -6.60 -10.01
CA LYS A 66 20.16 -7.68 -10.99
C LYS A 66 19.43 -7.21 -12.25
N VAL A 67 18.56 -6.19 -12.13
CA VAL A 67 17.75 -5.69 -13.23
C VAL A 67 18.02 -4.24 -13.57
N GLY A 68 18.83 -3.54 -12.76
CA GLY A 68 19.19 -2.15 -13.00
C GLY A 68 18.08 -1.14 -12.70
N ILE A 69 16.89 -1.59 -12.36
CA ILE A 69 15.74 -0.75 -12.02
C ILE A 69 15.11 -1.29 -10.74
N ASP A 70 14.71 -0.38 -9.85
CA ASP A 70 14.04 -0.77 -8.61
C ASP A 70 12.56 -1.04 -8.88
N PHE A 71 12.18 -2.32 -8.86
CA PHE A 71 10.81 -2.75 -9.04
C PHE A 71 10.05 -2.91 -7.71
N SER A 72 10.68 -2.59 -6.57
CA SER A 72 10.03 -2.74 -5.27
C SER A 72 8.73 -1.95 -5.15
N PRO A 73 8.64 -0.69 -5.61
CA PRO A 73 7.36 0.02 -5.57
C PRO A 73 6.26 -0.67 -6.38
N LEU A 74 6.60 -1.23 -7.54
CA LEU A 74 5.62 -1.94 -8.36
C LEU A 74 5.08 -3.18 -7.63
N ILE A 75 5.98 -3.94 -7.01
CA ILE A 75 5.60 -5.13 -6.24
C ILE A 75 4.72 -4.74 -5.06
N ALA A 76 5.07 -3.66 -4.35
CA ALA A 76 4.28 -3.17 -3.23
C ALA A 76 2.87 -2.78 -3.67
N ILE A 77 2.74 -2.11 -4.81
CA ILE A 77 1.44 -1.73 -5.37
C ILE A 77 0.59 -2.98 -5.67
N LEU A 78 1.21 -3.99 -6.27
CA LEU A 78 0.50 -5.24 -6.57
C LEU A 78 0.04 -5.95 -5.29
N ILE A 79 0.86 -5.95 -4.25
CA ILE A 79 0.48 -6.52 -2.95
C ILE A 79 -0.69 -5.74 -2.36
N ILE A 80 -0.67 -4.41 -2.42
CA ILE A 80 -1.75 -3.60 -1.89
C ILE A 80 -3.05 -3.87 -2.65
N ILE A 81 -3.00 -3.96 -3.97
CA ILE A 81 -4.18 -4.30 -4.78
C ILE A 81 -4.73 -5.66 -4.37
N PHE A 82 -3.86 -6.65 -4.19
CA PHE A 82 -4.27 -7.97 -3.74
C PHE A 82 -4.96 -7.90 -2.37
N LEU A 83 -4.38 -7.15 -1.43
CA LEU A 83 -4.96 -6.98 -0.11
C LEU A 83 -6.31 -6.28 -0.16
N GLN A 84 -6.44 -5.26 -1.00
CA GLN A 84 -7.73 -4.59 -1.17
C GLN A 84 -8.80 -5.55 -1.66
N TYR A 85 -8.46 -6.40 -2.61
CA TYR A 85 -9.44 -7.35 -3.15
C TYR A 85 -9.73 -8.49 -2.17
N ALA A 86 -8.69 -9.15 -1.67
CA ALA A 86 -8.87 -10.34 -0.86
C ALA A 86 -9.38 -10.03 0.54
N VAL A 87 -8.71 -9.11 1.24
CA VAL A 87 -9.02 -8.83 2.65
C VAL A 87 -10.30 -8.01 2.75
N ILE A 88 -10.42 -6.96 1.95
CA ILE A 88 -11.58 -6.07 2.04
C ILE A 88 -12.87 -6.79 1.63
N ASN A 89 -12.83 -7.57 0.55
CA ASN A 89 -14.01 -8.32 0.12
C ASN A 89 -14.39 -9.39 1.14
N THR A 90 -13.40 -10.03 1.77
CA THR A 90 -13.66 -11.00 2.84
C THR A 90 -14.33 -10.32 4.02
N LEU A 91 -13.84 -9.15 4.45
CA LEU A 91 -14.44 -8.40 5.54
C LEU A 91 -15.86 -7.95 5.21
N LYS A 92 -16.10 -7.51 3.98
CA LYS A 92 -17.44 -7.13 3.54
C LYS A 92 -18.39 -8.32 3.60
N ARG A 93 -17.95 -9.49 3.14
CA ARG A 93 -18.78 -10.71 3.19
C ARG A 93 -19.12 -11.06 4.62
N ILE A 94 -18.15 -11.01 5.53
CA ILE A 94 -18.38 -11.27 6.94
C ILE A 94 -19.37 -10.26 7.52
N GLY A 95 -19.18 -8.97 7.23
CA GLY A 95 -20.05 -7.92 7.71
C GLY A 95 -21.48 -8.08 7.23
N TYR A 96 -21.69 -8.41 5.96
CA TYR A 96 -23.03 -8.61 5.41
C TYR A 96 -23.68 -9.87 5.99
N SER A 97 -22.91 -10.91 6.27
CA SER A 97 -23.46 -12.13 6.86
C SER A 97 -23.84 -11.96 8.32
N MET A 98 -23.27 -10.99 9.01
CA MET A 98 -23.61 -10.68 10.40
C MET A 98 -24.83 -9.79 10.52
N GLY A 99 -25.21 -9.16 9.45
CA GLY A 99 -26.36 -8.28 9.41
C GLY A 99 -27.60 -8.96 8.88
#